data_8f7cd7dfc7b021425ae3fef8a69f3a06
#
_entry.id   8f7cd7dfc7b021425ae3fef8a69f3a06
#
_cell.length_a   1.000
_cell.length_b   1.000
_cell.length_c   1.000
_cell.angle_alpha   90.00
_cell.angle_beta   90.00
_cell.angle_gamma   90.00
#
_symmetry.space_group_name_H-M   'P 1'
#
loop_
_entity.id
_entity.type
_entity.pdbx_description
1 polymer ?
#
loop_
_entity_poly.entity_id
_entity_poly.type
_entity_poly.pdbx_seq_one_letter_code
_entity_poly.pdbx_strand_id
1 'polypeptide(L)'
;MPGEIPDTDQSAADQARKPWPRWKRFGALAAALIVVSGGVLVATGWPSGSATSPADGPPNYVDESASAGIDHTYAGGFEFFVGGGVAAFDCNDDGRDELYFAGGSEPAALYRNESPVGGELRFAEQSSPVTDLTAVTGAY
;
A
#
# COMPACT_ATOMS: atom_id res chain seq x y z
N MET A 1 57.16 20.89 26.61
CA MET A 1 56.87 19.47 26.35
C MET A 1 56.14 19.42 25.02
N PRO A 2 56.74 18.95 23.93
CA PRO A 2 56.05 18.81 22.66
C PRO A 2 55.19 17.53 22.68
N GLY A 3 53.91 17.70 22.32
CA GLY A 3 52.93 16.61 22.23
C GLY A 3 53.22 15.70 21.03
N GLU A 4 53.23 14.43 21.31
CA GLU A 4 53.38 13.32 20.39
C GLU A 4 52.14 13.22 19.48
N ILE A 5 52.33 13.31 18.14
CA ILE A 5 51.28 13.13 17.15
C ILE A 5 51.16 11.61 16.94
N PRO A 6 49.98 11.02 17.13
CA PRO A 6 49.77 9.60 16.85
C PRO A 6 49.85 9.34 15.34
N ASP A 7 50.69 8.39 14.97
CA ASP A 7 50.96 7.92 13.62
C ASP A 7 49.72 7.14 13.09
N THR A 8 48.89 7.80 12.29
CA THR A 8 47.62 7.25 11.75
C THR A 8 47.81 6.49 10.43
N ASP A 9 49.07 6.38 9.93
CA ASP A 9 49.30 5.84 8.58
C ASP A 9 49.55 4.31 8.52
N GLN A 10 49.81 3.66 9.66
CA GLN A 10 50.05 2.20 9.69
C GLN A 10 48.78 1.37 9.69
N SER A 11 47.62 1.93 10.08
CA SER A 11 46.37 1.17 10.16
C SER A 11 45.73 0.90 8.79
N ALA A 12 45.97 1.78 7.81
CA ALA A 12 45.43 1.64 6.45
C ALA A 12 46.15 0.59 5.61
N ALA A 13 47.47 0.43 5.85
CA ALA A 13 48.30 -0.51 5.08
C ALA A 13 48.09 -1.98 5.48
N ASP A 14 47.64 -2.24 6.72
CA ASP A 14 47.42 -3.60 7.21
C ASP A 14 46.04 -4.17 6.81
N GLN A 15 45.06 -3.30 6.53
CA GLN A 15 43.76 -3.72 6.02
C GLN A 15 43.78 -4.18 4.55
N ALA A 16 44.77 -3.72 3.77
CA ALA A 16 44.89 -4.05 2.36
C ALA A 16 45.45 -5.47 2.08
N ARG A 17 45.91 -6.17 3.10
CA ARG A 17 46.59 -7.49 2.94
C ARG A 17 45.77 -8.69 3.43
N LYS A 18 44.50 -8.49 3.80
CA LYS A 18 43.67 -9.61 4.23
C LYS A 18 43.22 -10.45 3.03
N PRO A 19 43.66 -11.69 2.87
CA PRO A 19 43.28 -12.51 1.72
C PRO A 19 41.76 -12.78 1.80
N TRP A 20 41.08 -12.56 0.70
CA TRP A 20 39.61 -12.81 0.60
C TRP A 20 39.27 -14.24 1.00
N PRO A 21 38.29 -14.46 1.87
CA PRO A 21 37.88 -15.78 2.31
C PRO A 21 37.43 -16.62 1.11
N ARG A 22 37.87 -17.88 1.09
CA ARG A 22 37.70 -18.83 -0.04
C ARG A 22 36.23 -19.02 -0.46
N TRP A 23 35.26 -18.76 0.44
CA TRP A 23 33.84 -18.89 0.13
C TRP A 23 33.33 -17.85 -0.88
N LYS A 24 33.97 -16.69 -0.99
CA LYS A 24 33.62 -15.68 -2.01
C LYS A 24 33.91 -16.12 -3.45
N ARG A 25 34.78 -17.13 -3.63
CA ARG A 25 35.05 -17.71 -4.96
C ARG A 25 33.93 -18.58 -5.48
N PHE A 26 33.12 -19.17 -4.60
CA PHE A 26 31.92 -19.94 -4.96
C PHE A 26 30.72 -19.04 -5.27
N GLY A 27 30.65 -17.86 -4.69
CA GLY A 27 29.58 -16.87 -4.97
C GLY A 27 29.61 -16.34 -6.40
N ALA A 28 30.81 -16.18 -6.97
CA ALA A 28 30.97 -15.67 -8.34
C ALA A 28 30.49 -16.69 -9.40
N LEU A 29 30.66 -17.98 -9.16
CA LEU A 29 30.16 -19.04 -10.06
C LEU A 29 28.66 -19.23 -9.95
N ALA A 30 28.09 -19.09 -8.74
CA ALA A 30 26.64 -19.16 -8.55
C ALA A 30 25.93 -17.96 -9.20
N ALA A 31 26.50 -16.76 -9.14
CA ALA A 31 25.95 -15.59 -9.80
C ALA A 31 25.95 -15.71 -11.33
N ALA A 32 26.97 -16.32 -11.91
CA ALA A 32 27.05 -16.56 -13.35
C ALA A 32 25.97 -17.55 -13.84
N LEU A 33 25.68 -18.59 -13.06
CA LEU A 33 24.64 -19.56 -13.40
C LEU A 33 23.22 -18.95 -13.31
N ILE A 34 22.98 -18.04 -12.37
CA ILE A 34 21.69 -17.34 -12.26
C ILE A 34 21.46 -16.41 -13.46
N VAL A 35 22.51 -15.73 -13.94
CA VAL A 35 22.41 -14.85 -15.12
C VAL A 35 22.12 -15.66 -16.39
N VAL A 36 22.74 -16.82 -16.56
CA VAL A 36 22.49 -17.68 -17.74
C VAL A 36 21.08 -18.30 -17.69
N SER A 37 20.62 -18.77 -16.52
CA SER A 37 19.27 -19.33 -16.38
C SER A 37 18.18 -18.26 -16.47
N GLY A 38 18.42 -17.06 -15.94
CA GLY A 38 17.53 -15.91 -16.08
C GLY A 38 17.43 -15.41 -17.52
N GLY A 39 18.54 -15.40 -18.26
CA GLY A 39 18.57 -15.01 -19.67
C GLY A 39 17.79 -15.94 -20.59
N VAL A 40 17.79 -17.24 -20.31
CA VAL A 40 17.02 -18.22 -21.09
C VAL A 40 15.51 -18.06 -20.83
N LEU A 41 15.09 -17.73 -19.61
CA LEU A 41 13.67 -17.49 -19.28
C LEU A 41 13.13 -16.23 -20.00
N VAL A 42 13.93 -15.20 -20.17
CA VAL A 42 13.54 -14.00 -20.92
C VAL A 42 13.47 -14.28 -22.43
N ALA A 43 14.32 -15.17 -22.95
CA ALA A 43 14.34 -15.51 -24.38
C ALA A 43 13.21 -16.49 -24.80
N THR A 44 12.65 -17.27 -23.85
CA THR A 44 11.53 -18.19 -24.14
C THR A 44 10.14 -17.54 -24.06
N GLY A 45 10.09 -16.23 -23.88
CA GLY A 45 8.84 -15.46 -23.83
C GLY A 45 8.09 -15.71 -22.51
N TRP A 46 8.13 -14.72 -21.65
CA TRP A 46 7.11 -14.59 -20.60
C TRP A 46 5.75 -14.71 -21.28
N PRO A 47 4.80 -15.49 -20.76
CA PRO A 47 3.45 -15.45 -21.31
C PRO A 47 2.99 -14.00 -21.21
N SER A 48 3.01 -13.31 -22.34
CA SER A 48 2.39 -12.01 -22.47
C SER A 48 0.90 -12.28 -22.25
N GLY A 49 0.45 -12.15 -21.01
CA GLY A 49 -0.98 -12.01 -20.76
C GLY A 49 -1.42 -10.89 -21.67
N SER A 50 -2.26 -11.21 -22.65
CA SER A 50 -2.90 -10.18 -23.47
C SER A 50 -3.56 -9.26 -22.48
N ALA A 51 -2.94 -8.09 -22.23
CA ALA A 51 -3.66 -7.01 -21.61
C ALA A 51 -4.84 -6.77 -22.53
N THR A 52 -6.03 -7.21 -22.13
CA THR A 52 -7.26 -6.83 -22.79
C THR A 52 -7.23 -5.31 -22.78
N SER A 53 -7.06 -4.68 -23.96
CA SER A 53 -7.22 -3.25 -24.06
C SER A 53 -8.54 -2.89 -23.39
N PRO A 54 -8.57 -1.88 -22.51
CA PRO A 54 -9.83 -1.40 -22.00
C PRO A 54 -10.75 -1.13 -23.19
N ALA A 55 -11.98 -1.58 -23.11
CA ALA A 55 -12.96 -1.32 -24.15
C ALA A 55 -12.93 0.17 -24.45
N ASP A 56 -12.84 0.54 -25.76
CA ASP A 56 -12.83 1.92 -26.25
C ASP A 56 -14.18 2.62 -25.98
N GLY A 57 -14.52 2.80 -24.69
CA GLY A 57 -15.75 3.44 -24.26
C GLY A 57 -15.54 4.17 -22.94
N PRO A 58 -16.41 5.09 -22.57
CA PRO A 58 -16.37 5.70 -21.26
C PRO A 58 -16.51 4.62 -20.18
N PRO A 59 -15.84 4.79 -19.03
CA PRO A 59 -15.97 3.84 -17.93
C PRO A 59 -17.43 3.68 -17.53
N ASN A 60 -17.87 2.42 -17.38
CA ASN A 60 -19.20 2.10 -16.89
C ASN A 60 -19.12 1.84 -15.40
N TYR A 61 -19.75 2.69 -14.61
CA TYR A 61 -19.83 2.56 -13.16
C TYR A 61 -21.15 1.93 -12.76
N VAL A 62 -21.09 0.99 -11.84
CA VAL A 62 -22.24 0.34 -11.22
C VAL A 62 -22.24 0.70 -9.74
N ASP A 63 -23.38 1.09 -9.21
CA ASP A 63 -23.57 1.30 -7.78
C ASP A 63 -23.73 -0.05 -7.08
N GLU A 64 -22.78 -0.40 -6.24
CA GLU A 64 -22.75 -1.63 -5.46
C GLU A 64 -22.96 -1.38 -3.95
N SER A 65 -23.28 -0.16 -3.54
CA SER A 65 -23.36 0.22 -2.13
C SER A 65 -24.26 -0.73 -1.33
N ALA A 66 -25.47 -0.97 -1.79
CA ALA A 66 -26.40 -1.83 -1.09
C ALA A 66 -25.95 -3.30 -1.02
N SER A 67 -25.37 -3.84 -2.10
CA SER A 67 -24.85 -5.22 -2.13
C SER A 67 -23.58 -5.37 -1.29
N ALA A 68 -22.81 -4.31 -1.19
CA ALA A 68 -21.61 -4.25 -0.35
C ALA A 68 -21.90 -4.03 1.14
N GLY A 69 -23.17 -3.78 1.54
CA GLY A 69 -23.56 -3.57 2.93
C GLY A 69 -23.35 -2.13 3.42
N ILE A 70 -23.26 -1.16 2.51
CA ILE A 70 -23.17 0.27 2.84
C ILE A 70 -24.58 0.87 2.80
N ASP A 71 -25.04 1.40 3.94
CA ASP A 71 -26.29 2.15 4.09
C ASP A 71 -25.99 3.42 4.89
N HIS A 72 -25.65 4.49 4.18
CA HIS A 72 -25.26 5.75 4.80
C HIS A 72 -25.89 6.93 4.06
N THR A 73 -26.27 7.96 4.82
CA THR A 73 -26.86 9.17 4.28
C THR A 73 -26.15 10.41 4.84
N TYR A 74 -25.72 11.28 3.95
CA TYR A 74 -25.35 12.64 4.32
C TYR A 74 -26.58 13.52 4.31
N ALA A 75 -26.91 14.16 5.43
CA ALA A 75 -28.11 14.97 5.58
C ALA A 75 -27.82 16.30 6.28
N GLY A 76 -28.82 17.19 6.28
CA GLY A 76 -28.79 18.43 7.03
C GLY A 76 -29.37 19.61 6.29
N GLY A 77 -29.46 20.75 6.98
CA GLY A 77 -29.93 22.02 6.45
C GLY A 77 -28.89 22.74 5.60
N PHE A 78 -29.09 24.05 5.44
CA PHE A 78 -28.23 24.89 4.59
C PHE A 78 -26.76 24.90 5.02
N GLU A 79 -26.49 24.76 6.32
CA GLU A 79 -25.13 24.69 6.89
C GLU A 79 -24.31 23.48 6.43
N PHE A 80 -24.99 22.42 5.95
CA PHE A 80 -24.36 21.21 5.43
C PHE A 80 -24.41 21.10 3.90
N PHE A 81 -24.95 22.11 3.21
CA PHE A 81 -25.28 22.06 1.79
C PHE A 81 -24.07 21.73 0.88
N VAL A 82 -22.89 22.15 1.25
CA VAL A 82 -21.64 21.93 0.47
C VAL A 82 -20.74 20.87 1.07
N GLY A 83 -21.26 20.10 2.01
CA GLY A 83 -20.49 19.04 2.68
C GLY A 83 -20.66 17.67 2.01
N GLY A 84 -20.15 16.68 2.70
CA GLY A 84 -20.14 15.28 2.28
C GLY A 84 -18.71 14.78 2.06
N GLY A 85 -18.62 13.51 1.71
CA GLY A 85 -17.35 12.89 1.38
C GLY A 85 -17.15 11.55 2.07
N VAL A 86 -16.15 10.83 1.55
CA VAL A 86 -15.70 9.56 2.09
C VAL A 86 -14.16 9.55 2.08
N ALA A 87 -13.57 9.14 3.19
CA ALA A 87 -12.16 8.83 3.29
C ALA A 87 -11.97 7.31 3.25
N ALA A 88 -10.94 6.85 2.53
CA ALA A 88 -10.53 5.46 2.50
C ALA A 88 -9.13 5.33 3.10
N PHE A 89 -8.96 4.47 4.10
CA PHE A 89 -7.68 4.28 4.80
C PHE A 89 -7.68 2.95 5.57
N ASP A 90 -6.55 2.29 5.60
CA ASP A 90 -6.34 1.08 6.40
C ASP A 90 -6.09 1.47 7.87
N CYS A 91 -7.10 1.36 8.71
CA CYS A 91 -7.02 1.74 10.13
C CYS A 91 -6.64 0.57 11.07
N ASN A 92 -6.63 -0.65 10.55
CA ASN A 92 -6.36 -1.88 11.33
C ASN A 92 -5.10 -2.63 10.86
N ASP A 93 -4.41 -2.10 9.81
CA ASP A 93 -3.18 -2.63 9.22
C ASP A 93 -3.35 -4.06 8.63
N ASP A 94 -4.55 -4.32 8.06
CA ASP A 94 -4.85 -5.61 7.41
C ASP A 94 -4.69 -5.58 5.87
N GLY A 95 -4.30 -4.44 5.32
CA GLY A 95 -4.05 -4.23 3.89
C GLY A 95 -5.33 -4.00 3.09
N ARG A 96 -6.45 -3.70 3.74
CA ARG A 96 -7.73 -3.36 3.12
C ARG A 96 -8.24 -2.03 3.68
N ASP A 97 -8.56 -1.09 2.81
CA ASP A 97 -9.03 0.21 3.24
C ASP A 97 -10.44 0.15 3.81
N GLU A 98 -10.63 0.69 5.02
CA GLU A 98 -11.90 1.05 5.59
C GLU A 98 -12.46 2.30 4.93
N LEU A 99 -13.76 2.51 5.05
CA LEU A 99 -14.45 3.71 4.56
C LEU A 99 -15.04 4.50 5.71
N TYR A 100 -14.69 5.78 5.80
CA TYR A 100 -15.29 6.71 6.75
C TYR A 100 -16.12 7.75 6.02
N PHE A 101 -17.42 7.78 6.29
CA PHE A 101 -18.38 8.68 5.66
C PHE A 101 -18.72 9.86 6.57
N ALA A 102 -18.70 11.06 6.01
CA ALA A 102 -19.27 12.23 6.67
C ALA A 102 -20.81 12.11 6.70
N GLY A 103 -21.45 12.53 7.81
CA GLY A 103 -22.91 12.42 7.98
C GLY A 103 -23.66 13.75 7.92
N GLY A 104 -22.97 14.88 8.07
CA GLY A 104 -23.62 16.17 8.20
C GLY A 104 -24.35 16.30 9.53
N SER A 105 -25.66 16.50 9.52
CA SER A 105 -26.50 16.47 10.74
C SER A 105 -26.70 15.06 11.29
N GLU A 106 -26.61 14.04 10.44
CA GLU A 106 -26.61 12.65 10.86
C GLU A 106 -25.22 12.23 11.37
N PRO A 107 -25.11 11.11 12.11
CA PRO A 107 -23.81 10.59 12.52
C PRO A 107 -22.95 10.24 11.31
N ALA A 108 -21.65 10.52 11.41
CA ALA A 108 -20.67 9.93 10.53
C ALA A 108 -20.57 8.43 10.78
N ALA A 109 -20.12 7.64 9.81
CA ALA A 109 -20.04 6.19 9.93
C ALA A 109 -18.70 5.65 9.44
N LEU A 110 -18.14 4.72 10.19
CA LEU A 110 -16.97 3.93 9.80
C LEU A 110 -17.42 2.54 9.36
N TYR A 111 -17.01 2.12 8.17
CA TYR A 111 -17.27 0.79 7.63
C TYR A 111 -15.98 0.01 7.49
N ARG A 112 -15.87 -1.11 8.20
CA ARG A 112 -14.74 -2.02 8.07
C ARG A 112 -14.85 -2.84 6.79
N ASN A 113 -13.73 -2.97 6.08
CA ASN A 113 -13.64 -3.76 4.87
C ASN A 113 -13.46 -5.26 5.18
N GLU A 114 -14.47 -6.05 4.87
CA GLU A 114 -14.49 -7.51 5.04
C GLU A 114 -14.43 -8.25 3.69
N SER A 115 -14.10 -7.52 2.60
CA SER A 115 -14.03 -8.09 1.27
C SER A 115 -12.93 -9.16 1.16
N PRO A 116 -13.20 -10.32 0.58
CA PRO A 116 -12.16 -11.27 0.24
C PRO A 116 -11.31 -10.74 -0.94
N VAL A 117 -10.01 -11.03 -0.94
CA VAL A 117 -9.12 -10.61 -2.02
C VAL A 117 -9.62 -11.12 -3.38
N GLY A 118 -9.92 -10.21 -4.30
CA GLY A 118 -10.44 -10.53 -5.64
C GLY A 118 -11.90 -11.01 -5.65
N GLY A 119 -12.62 -10.87 -4.53
CA GLY A 119 -14.04 -11.22 -4.41
C GLY A 119 -14.95 -9.99 -4.43
N GLU A 120 -16.21 -10.22 -4.06
CA GLU A 120 -17.23 -9.17 -3.96
C GLU A 120 -16.92 -8.22 -2.82
N LEU A 121 -17.28 -6.95 -2.99
CA LEU A 121 -17.17 -5.94 -1.95
C LEU A 121 -18.08 -6.28 -0.78
N ARG A 122 -17.54 -6.15 0.45
CA ARG A 122 -18.29 -6.37 1.68
C ARG A 122 -17.77 -5.45 2.78
N PHE A 123 -18.67 -4.66 3.33
CA PHE A 123 -18.37 -3.74 4.41
C PHE A 123 -19.32 -3.96 5.59
N ALA A 124 -18.82 -3.75 6.80
CA ALA A 124 -19.59 -3.86 8.04
C ALA A 124 -19.41 -2.57 8.84
N GLU A 125 -20.53 -1.93 9.19
CA GLU A 125 -20.52 -0.74 10.02
C GLU A 125 -19.90 -1.02 11.40
N GLN A 126 -19.02 -0.12 11.82
CA GLN A 126 -18.32 -0.15 13.12
C GLN A 126 -18.79 1.03 13.96
N SER A 127 -19.87 0.85 14.71
CA SER A 127 -20.39 1.90 15.59
C SER A 127 -19.48 2.14 16.80
N SER A 128 -19.14 3.40 17.06
CA SER A 128 -18.28 3.79 18.15
C SER A 128 -18.52 5.27 18.51
N PRO A 129 -18.47 5.66 19.80
CA PRO A 129 -18.59 7.06 20.22
C PRO A 129 -17.50 7.99 19.66
N VAL A 130 -16.40 7.44 19.13
CA VAL A 130 -15.32 8.23 18.52
C VAL A 130 -15.40 8.33 17.01
N THR A 131 -16.26 7.52 16.38
CA THR A 131 -16.48 7.54 14.92
C THR A 131 -17.86 8.07 14.55
N ASP A 132 -18.90 7.81 15.38
CA ASP A 132 -20.29 8.20 15.13
C ASP A 132 -20.53 9.67 15.56
N LEU A 133 -19.73 10.57 15.03
CA LEU A 133 -19.78 11.98 15.35
C LEU A 133 -20.81 12.69 14.47
N THR A 134 -21.59 13.60 15.05
CA THR A 134 -22.44 14.51 14.29
C THR A 134 -21.69 15.77 13.88
N ALA A 135 -22.22 16.51 12.92
CA ALA A 135 -21.63 17.72 12.36
C ALA A 135 -20.28 17.49 11.62
N VAL A 136 -20.04 16.27 11.16
CA VAL A 136 -18.92 15.97 10.27
C VAL A 136 -19.31 16.38 8.85
N THR A 137 -18.69 17.47 8.36
CA THR A 137 -19.05 18.09 7.07
C THR A 137 -18.19 17.58 5.91
N GLY A 138 -17.12 16.83 6.15
CA GLY A 138 -16.26 16.29 5.12
C GLY A 138 -15.37 15.17 5.65
N ALA A 139 -15.05 14.23 4.76
CA ALA A 139 -14.06 13.17 4.94
C ALA A 139 -13.26 13.02 3.66
N TYR A 140 -11.90 12.96 3.75
CA TYR A 140 -10.97 12.90 2.61
C TYR A 140 -9.56 12.48 3.06
#